data_bdc93f1e3a415109600ff513403fb87c
#
_entry.id   bdc93f1e3a415109600ff513403fb87c
#
_cell.length_a   1.000
_cell.length_b   1.000
_cell.length_c   1.000
_cell.angle_alpha   90.00
_cell.angle_beta   90.00
_cell.angle_gamma   90.00
#
_symmetry.space_group_name_H-M   'P 1'
#
loop_
_entity.id
_entity.type
_entity.pdbx_description
1 polymer ?
#
loop_
_entity_poly.entity_id
_entity_poly.type
_entity_poly.pdbx_seq_one_letter_code
_entity_poly.pdbx_strand_id
1 'polypeptide(L)'
;MQRCRNQFGVHQDLPPPDDEDHAGTLAIIESSIEYMKKVWAPSASNNRINYKCRNVDAECSIWALTKCGDDHEEKEYMRTNCAPACQTCHLLDRTIPCPIGEGNDMVFGPGGMNAMFERIMDGGRFNPAALSRPLPRRDDGTPDPGVEDVDGPWIVLLEDFITNEEADAMIAAGHSKGYERSADVGVENPDGTFEDDENDGRTSTNSWCDVELCQDDPVIGPVVERIAAVTGTRVNNSEHIQLLRYEPGQYYQQHHDYIEYQQGLPCGVRMLTLFLYLNDVEEGGGTRFPFLDITVQPRRGTALLWPSSLDEDPEEKDKRTEHEALPVIRGIKYGANAWIHTRNYREAEENDCT
;
A
#
# COMPACT_ATOMS: atom_id res chain seq x y z
N MET A 1 20.71 -35.82 -19.47
CA MET A 1 20.71 -34.45 -18.87
C MET A 1 21.23 -34.52 -17.46
N GLN A 2 22.39 -33.95 -17.20
CA GLN A 2 23.00 -33.88 -15.88
C GLN A 2 22.44 -32.66 -15.18
N ARG A 3 21.49 -32.83 -14.23
CA ARG A 3 20.95 -31.75 -13.43
C ARG A 3 22.04 -31.19 -12.51
N CYS A 4 22.50 -29.99 -12.74
CA CYS A 4 23.31 -29.25 -11.77
C CYS A 4 22.46 -28.98 -10.53
N ARG A 5 22.93 -29.36 -9.34
CA ARG A 5 22.20 -29.11 -8.10
C ARG A 5 22.08 -27.61 -7.85
N ASN A 6 20.90 -27.23 -7.37
CA ASN A 6 20.53 -25.86 -7.02
C ASN A 6 21.59 -25.23 -6.09
N GLN A 7 22.40 -24.35 -6.61
CA GLN A 7 23.40 -23.58 -5.86
C GLN A 7 23.10 -22.09 -6.07
N PHE A 8 22.81 -21.38 -5.00
CA PHE A 8 22.49 -19.94 -5.03
C PHE A 8 21.30 -19.56 -5.96
N GLY A 9 20.26 -20.39 -6.06
CA GLY A 9 19.12 -20.10 -6.94
C GLY A 9 19.36 -20.35 -8.44
N VAL A 10 20.56 -20.79 -8.80
CA VAL A 10 20.92 -21.12 -10.19
C VAL A 10 20.66 -22.61 -10.44
N HIS A 11 19.37 -22.97 -10.64
CA HIS A 11 18.97 -24.32 -11.02
C HIS A 11 18.91 -24.43 -12.54
N GLN A 12 19.72 -25.31 -13.16
CA GLN A 12 19.89 -25.31 -14.59
C GLN A 12 19.97 -26.70 -15.21
N ASP A 13 19.44 -26.84 -16.42
CA ASP A 13 19.73 -27.93 -17.32
C ASP A 13 20.95 -27.56 -18.18
N LEU A 14 21.89 -28.47 -18.30
CA LEU A 14 23.07 -28.33 -19.15
C LEU A 14 22.88 -29.21 -20.40
N PRO A 15 22.99 -28.68 -21.62
CA PRO A 15 22.99 -29.48 -22.84
C PRO A 15 24.03 -30.59 -22.81
N PRO A 16 23.91 -31.67 -23.62
CA PRO A 16 24.92 -32.69 -23.75
C PRO A 16 26.28 -32.10 -24.16
N PRO A 17 27.42 -32.77 -23.82
CA PRO A 17 28.76 -32.23 -24.14
C PRO A 17 29.07 -32.05 -25.61
N ASP A 18 28.36 -32.73 -26.49
CA ASP A 18 28.47 -32.65 -27.94
C ASP A 18 27.52 -31.64 -28.59
N ASP A 19 26.70 -30.97 -27.77
CA ASP A 19 25.82 -29.87 -28.21
C ASP A 19 26.64 -28.57 -28.38
N GLU A 20 26.31 -27.79 -29.40
CA GLU A 20 26.99 -26.53 -29.69
C GLU A 20 26.82 -25.48 -28.57
N ASP A 21 25.70 -25.54 -27.83
CA ASP A 21 25.40 -24.62 -26.75
C ASP A 21 26.01 -25.05 -25.39
N HIS A 22 26.60 -26.23 -25.28
CA HIS A 22 27.12 -26.78 -24.01
C HIS A 22 28.13 -25.84 -23.33
N ALA A 23 29.16 -25.44 -24.07
CA ALA A 23 30.25 -24.60 -23.51
C ALA A 23 29.75 -23.21 -23.12
N GLY A 24 28.89 -22.63 -23.95
CA GLY A 24 28.27 -21.33 -23.68
C GLY A 24 27.37 -21.37 -22.44
N THR A 25 26.51 -22.37 -22.36
CA THR A 25 25.58 -22.57 -21.21
C THR A 25 26.37 -22.81 -19.91
N LEU A 26 27.46 -23.60 -19.96
CA LEU A 26 28.31 -23.80 -18.78
C LEU A 26 28.94 -22.50 -18.29
N ALA A 27 29.43 -21.66 -19.23
CA ALA A 27 29.99 -20.35 -18.89
C ALA A 27 28.96 -19.41 -18.27
N ILE A 28 27.70 -19.41 -18.75
CA ILE A 28 26.58 -18.65 -18.15
C ILE A 28 26.29 -19.16 -16.72
N ILE A 29 26.23 -20.48 -16.50
CA ILE A 29 26.01 -21.06 -15.16
C ILE A 29 27.11 -20.62 -14.20
N GLU A 30 28.39 -20.72 -14.61
CA GLU A 30 29.53 -20.33 -13.77
C GLU A 30 29.52 -18.82 -13.45
N SER A 31 29.26 -17.98 -14.45
CA SER A 31 29.16 -16.52 -14.25
C SER A 31 27.96 -16.13 -13.39
N SER A 32 26.83 -16.81 -13.53
CA SER A 32 25.65 -16.62 -12.67
C SER A 32 25.94 -16.94 -11.20
N ILE A 33 26.61 -18.06 -10.94
CA ILE A 33 27.04 -18.45 -9.59
C ILE A 33 28.03 -17.44 -9.01
N GLU A 34 28.95 -16.94 -9.82
CA GLU A 34 29.92 -15.91 -9.40
C GLU A 34 29.21 -14.58 -9.08
N TYR A 35 28.30 -14.14 -9.95
CA TYR A 35 27.46 -12.98 -9.71
C TYR A 35 26.65 -13.10 -8.42
N MET A 36 25.95 -14.21 -8.20
CA MET A 36 25.18 -14.45 -6.99
C MET A 36 26.04 -14.41 -5.72
N LYS A 37 27.26 -14.93 -5.77
CA LYS A 37 28.20 -14.96 -4.63
C LYS A 37 28.86 -13.60 -4.34
N LYS A 38 29.31 -12.90 -5.38
CA LYS A 38 30.20 -11.75 -5.21
C LYS A 38 29.50 -10.41 -5.33
N VAL A 39 28.37 -10.36 -6.05
CA VAL A 39 27.66 -9.13 -6.34
C VAL A 39 26.34 -9.10 -5.58
N TRP A 40 25.45 -10.09 -5.82
CA TRP A 40 24.12 -10.06 -5.25
C TRP A 40 24.08 -10.34 -3.75
N ALA A 41 24.64 -11.44 -3.28
CA ALA A 41 24.56 -11.81 -1.85
C ALA A 41 25.18 -10.77 -0.91
N PRO A 42 26.28 -10.06 -1.24
CA PRO A 42 26.81 -8.98 -0.42
C PRO A 42 25.99 -7.67 -0.47
N SER A 43 25.32 -7.40 -1.62
CA SER A 43 24.52 -6.17 -1.81
C SER A 43 23.11 -6.28 -1.27
N ALA A 44 22.59 -7.49 -1.14
CA ALA A 44 21.27 -7.74 -0.59
C ALA A 44 21.26 -7.47 0.93
N SER A 45 21.06 -6.22 1.29
CA SER A 45 21.02 -5.74 2.68
C SER A 45 19.83 -6.27 3.48
N ASN A 46 18.82 -6.85 2.82
CA ASN A 46 17.64 -7.42 3.44
C ASN A 46 17.41 -8.87 3.00
N ASN A 47 17.32 -9.78 3.96
CA ASN A 47 17.03 -11.21 3.77
C ASN A 47 15.72 -11.50 3.00
N ARG A 48 14.84 -10.51 2.81
CA ARG A 48 13.55 -10.67 2.13
C ARG A 48 13.68 -10.86 0.62
N ILE A 49 14.71 -10.32 -0.04
CA ILE A 49 14.85 -10.33 -1.49
C ILE A 49 15.75 -11.47 -1.98
N ASN A 50 16.63 -11.99 -1.12
CA ASN A 50 17.56 -13.06 -1.47
C ASN A 50 16.90 -14.36 -1.98
N TYR A 51 15.69 -14.67 -1.52
CA TYR A 51 14.99 -15.89 -1.97
C TYR A 51 14.28 -15.72 -3.32
N LYS A 52 14.02 -14.49 -3.76
CA LYS A 52 13.32 -14.18 -5.01
C LYS A 52 14.24 -14.29 -6.22
N CYS A 53 15.51 -13.92 -6.08
CA CYS A 53 16.46 -13.99 -7.20
C CYS A 53 16.89 -15.42 -7.45
N ARG A 54 16.16 -16.08 -8.34
CA ARG A 54 16.43 -17.46 -8.79
C ARG A 54 16.05 -17.61 -10.25
N ASN A 55 16.65 -18.58 -10.94
CA ASN A 55 16.14 -19.00 -12.23
C ASN A 55 14.86 -19.82 -12.01
N VAL A 56 13.74 -19.33 -12.53
CA VAL A 56 12.43 -20.01 -12.43
C VAL A 56 12.39 -21.21 -13.34
N ASP A 57 12.99 -21.09 -14.53
CA ASP A 57 13.06 -22.14 -15.53
C ASP A 57 14.44 -22.80 -15.59
N ALA A 58 14.48 -24.12 -15.81
CA ALA A 58 15.70 -24.89 -15.91
C ALA A 58 16.50 -24.59 -17.19
N GLU A 59 15.89 -23.98 -18.19
CA GLU A 59 16.53 -23.58 -19.46
C GLU A 59 17.06 -22.14 -19.45
N CYS A 60 16.90 -21.39 -18.35
CA CYS A 60 17.31 -19.98 -18.24
C CYS A 60 18.74 -19.72 -18.72
N SER A 61 19.72 -20.59 -18.39
CA SER A 61 21.12 -20.39 -18.82
C SER A 61 21.36 -20.69 -20.30
N ILE A 62 20.51 -21.52 -20.91
CA ILE A 62 20.53 -21.75 -22.37
C ILE A 62 19.97 -20.50 -23.05
N TRP A 63 18.82 -20.03 -22.61
CA TRP A 63 18.18 -18.85 -23.16
C TRP A 63 19.00 -17.57 -22.98
N ALA A 64 19.78 -17.49 -21.89
CA ALA A 64 20.63 -16.35 -21.61
C ALA A 64 21.76 -16.13 -22.65
N LEU A 65 22.09 -17.14 -23.45
CA LEU A 65 23.04 -17.00 -24.55
C LEU A 65 22.63 -15.94 -25.57
N THR A 66 21.30 -15.73 -25.73
CA THR A 66 20.79 -14.83 -26.78
C THR A 66 19.71 -13.85 -26.32
N LYS A 67 19.02 -14.10 -25.19
CA LYS A 67 17.77 -13.42 -24.84
C LYS A 67 17.89 -12.35 -23.73
N CYS A 68 19.05 -12.21 -23.08
CA CYS A 68 19.22 -11.19 -22.01
C CYS A 68 19.41 -9.75 -22.53
N GLY A 69 19.64 -9.59 -23.83
CA GLY A 69 19.94 -8.28 -24.42
C GLY A 69 18.74 -7.33 -24.46
N ASP A 70 19.02 -6.01 -24.42
CA ASP A 70 18.00 -4.96 -24.45
C ASP A 70 17.09 -4.98 -25.68
N ASP A 71 17.60 -5.48 -26.80
CA ASP A 71 16.88 -5.51 -28.07
C ASP A 71 16.02 -6.76 -28.26
N HIS A 72 16.03 -7.71 -27.30
CA HIS A 72 15.26 -8.96 -27.43
C HIS A 72 13.81 -8.77 -26.94
N GLU A 73 12.85 -9.34 -27.69
CA GLU A 73 11.41 -9.25 -27.35
C GLU A 73 11.04 -9.92 -26.00
N GLU A 74 11.78 -10.97 -25.59
CA GLU A 74 11.56 -11.69 -24.33
C GLU A 74 12.43 -11.14 -23.17
N LYS A 75 13.09 -9.99 -23.33
CA LYS A 75 14.02 -9.44 -22.33
C LYS A 75 13.38 -9.25 -20.95
N GLU A 76 12.13 -8.83 -20.89
CA GLU A 76 11.39 -8.62 -19.61
C GLU A 76 11.24 -9.95 -18.86
N TYR A 77 10.75 -10.98 -19.56
CA TYR A 77 10.67 -12.33 -19.00
C TYR A 77 12.02 -12.81 -18.49
N MET A 78 13.07 -12.65 -19.30
CA MET A 78 14.43 -13.10 -18.96
C MET A 78 15.01 -12.37 -17.76
N ARG A 79 14.78 -11.07 -17.65
CA ARG A 79 15.29 -10.22 -16.56
C ARG A 79 14.66 -10.54 -15.22
N THR A 80 13.43 -11.02 -15.22
CA THR A 80 12.67 -11.34 -14.01
C THR A 80 12.75 -12.83 -13.66
N ASN A 81 12.43 -13.72 -14.60
CA ASN A 81 12.34 -15.14 -14.36
C ASN A 81 13.68 -15.89 -14.49
N CYS A 82 14.65 -15.29 -15.20
CA CYS A 82 16.00 -15.81 -15.38
C CYS A 82 17.06 -14.84 -14.82
N ALA A 83 16.73 -14.09 -13.80
CA ALA A 83 17.54 -12.99 -13.29
C ALA A 83 18.98 -13.35 -12.92
N PRO A 84 19.30 -14.50 -12.28
CA PRO A 84 20.69 -14.93 -12.10
C PRO A 84 21.44 -15.15 -13.41
N ALA A 85 20.79 -15.78 -14.41
CA ALA A 85 21.40 -16.06 -15.71
C ALA A 85 21.69 -14.79 -16.49
N CYS A 86 20.82 -13.78 -16.41
CA CYS A 86 20.99 -12.46 -17.00
C CYS A 86 21.73 -11.45 -16.09
N GLN A 87 22.08 -11.84 -14.85
CA GLN A 87 22.72 -10.98 -13.84
C GLN A 87 21.91 -9.72 -13.51
N THR A 88 20.58 -9.86 -13.47
CA THR A 88 19.61 -8.75 -13.30
C THR A 88 18.88 -8.79 -11.96
N CYS A 89 19.35 -9.55 -10.95
CA CYS A 89 18.73 -9.61 -9.62
C CYS A 89 18.52 -8.25 -8.99
N HIS A 90 19.36 -7.27 -9.30
CA HIS A 90 19.22 -5.90 -8.80
C HIS A 90 17.96 -5.21 -9.33
N LEU A 91 17.40 -5.66 -10.45
CA LEU A 91 16.12 -5.14 -10.96
C LEU A 91 14.91 -5.66 -10.21
N LEU A 92 15.09 -6.76 -9.44
CA LEU A 92 14.04 -7.31 -8.55
C LEU A 92 13.97 -6.58 -7.20
N ASP A 93 14.97 -5.78 -6.87
CA ASP A 93 14.97 -4.91 -5.70
C ASP A 93 14.51 -3.53 -6.14
N ARG A 94 13.24 -3.25 -5.96
CA ARG A 94 12.62 -1.98 -6.38
C ARG A 94 13.27 -0.75 -5.73
N THR A 95 13.95 -0.89 -4.60
CA THR A 95 14.64 0.22 -3.96
C THR A 95 15.86 0.70 -4.77
N ILE A 96 16.40 -0.13 -5.66
CA ILE A 96 17.54 0.21 -6.54
C ILE A 96 17.11 1.10 -7.72
N PRO A 97 16.09 0.70 -8.55
CA PRO A 97 15.57 1.58 -9.60
C PRO A 97 14.73 2.73 -9.04
N CYS A 98 14.21 2.59 -7.83
CA CYS A 98 13.34 3.54 -7.15
C CYS A 98 13.98 4.09 -5.85
N PRO A 99 15.12 4.77 -5.89
CA PRO A 99 15.74 5.32 -4.69
C PRO A 99 14.91 6.47 -4.13
N ILE A 100 14.93 6.63 -2.81
CA ILE A 100 14.36 7.83 -2.17
C ILE A 100 15.22 9.02 -2.59
N GLY A 101 14.62 9.94 -3.35
CA GLY A 101 15.28 11.15 -3.84
C GLY A 101 15.65 12.15 -2.74
N GLU A 102 16.61 13.04 -3.02
CA GLU A 102 16.95 14.14 -2.13
C GLU A 102 15.76 15.08 -1.95
N GLY A 103 15.42 15.41 -0.71
CA GLY A 103 14.26 16.27 -0.37
C GLY A 103 12.91 15.55 -0.31
N ASN A 104 12.87 14.22 -0.55
CA ASN A 104 11.67 13.40 -0.33
C ASN A 104 11.67 12.84 1.11
N ASP A 105 11.72 13.75 2.09
CA ASP A 105 11.69 13.41 3.50
C ASP A 105 10.28 12.97 3.94
N MET A 106 10.22 12.17 4.99
CA MET A 106 8.94 11.83 5.62
C MET A 106 8.24 13.10 6.14
N VAL A 107 6.93 13.15 5.95
CA VAL A 107 6.11 14.29 6.40
C VAL A 107 6.03 14.40 7.91
N PHE A 108 6.07 13.25 8.60
CA PHE A 108 6.19 13.17 10.05
C PHE A 108 7.39 12.30 10.45
N GLY A 109 8.16 12.80 11.42
CA GLY A 109 9.08 11.99 12.20
C GLY A 109 8.41 11.42 13.46
N PRO A 110 9.15 10.69 14.30
CA PRO A 110 8.66 10.18 15.58
C PRO A 110 7.96 11.26 16.42
N GLY A 111 6.78 10.97 16.93
CA GLY A 111 5.94 11.91 17.69
C GLY A 111 5.10 12.86 16.83
N GLY A 112 5.30 12.88 15.52
CA GLY A 112 4.66 13.85 14.62
C GLY A 112 3.18 13.58 14.39
N MET A 113 2.77 12.31 14.33
CA MET A 113 1.35 11.97 14.19
C MET A 113 0.56 12.29 15.46
N ASN A 114 1.08 11.99 16.64
CA ASN A 114 0.46 12.39 17.90
C ASN A 114 0.26 13.90 17.95
N ALA A 115 1.28 14.69 17.63
CA ALA A 115 1.18 16.14 17.59
C ALA A 115 0.13 16.63 16.58
N MET A 116 -0.01 15.95 15.44
CA MET A 116 -1.05 16.24 14.43
C MET A 116 -2.44 15.97 14.99
N PHE A 117 -2.68 14.83 15.63
CA PHE A 117 -3.97 14.51 16.23
C PHE A 117 -4.33 15.45 17.38
N GLU A 118 -3.39 15.76 18.28
CA GLU A 118 -3.58 16.76 19.35
C GLU A 118 -3.99 18.12 18.77
N ARG A 119 -3.32 18.59 17.73
CA ARG A 119 -3.66 19.84 17.02
C ARG A 119 -5.09 19.79 16.44
N ILE A 120 -5.55 18.64 15.91
CA ILE A 120 -6.92 18.48 15.40
C ILE A 120 -7.91 18.61 16.55
N MET A 121 -7.66 17.92 17.66
CA MET A 121 -8.54 17.96 18.84
C MET A 121 -8.63 19.35 19.46
N ASP A 122 -7.49 20.03 19.65
CA ASP A 122 -7.40 21.37 20.22
C ASP A 122 -8.04 22.45 19.32
N GLY A 123 -7.89 22.27 17.99
CA GLY A 123 -8.43 23.20 17.01
C GLY A 123 -9.97 23.22 16.93
N GLY A 124 -10.62 22.17 17.37
CA GLY A 124 -12.07 22.04 17.42
C GLY A 124 -12.78 22.15 16.06
N ARG A 125 -12.04 22.29 14.96
CA ARG A 125 -12.61 22.36 13.62
C ARG A 125 -13.17 20.99 13.23
N PHE A 126 -14.37 20.94 12.64
CA PHE A 126 -15.10 19.73 12.29
C PHE A 126 -15.56 18.91 13.50
N ASN A 127 -15.75 19.53 14.66
CA ASN A 127 -16.22 18.88 15.89
C ASN A 127 -15.53 17.53 16.14
N PRO A 128 -14.21 17.50 16.34
CA PRO A 128 -13.46 16.26 16.46
C PRO A 128 -13.85 15.51 17.75
N ALA A 129 -14.07 14.20 17.65
CA ALA A 129 -14.29 13.31 18.77
C ALA A 129 -13.28 12.16 18.73
N ALA A 130 -12.45 12.05 19.76
CA ALA A 130 -11.56 10.91 19.91
C ALA A 130 -12.38 9.70 20.42
N LEU A 131 -12.41 8.63 19.64
CA LEU A 131 -13.00 7.34 20.02
C LEU A 131 -11.95 6.45 20.70
N SER A 132 -10.68 6.64 20.39
CA SER A 132 -9.50 6.06 21.02
C SER A 132 -8.34 7.04 20.89
N ARG A 133 -7.42 7.02 21.86
CA ARG A 133 -6.17 7.79 21.84
C ARG A 133 -5.13 7.19 22.78
N PRO A 134 -3.83 7.46 22.58
CA PRO A 134 -2.81 7.14 23.56
C PRO A 134 -3.10 7.86 24.87
N LEU A 135 -3.27 7.12 25.96
CA LEU A 135 -3.50 7.71 27.27
C LEU A 135 -2.18 8.07 27.97
N PRO A 136 -2.19 9.14 28.79
CA PRO A 136 -1.09 9.42 29.70
C PRO A 136 -0.79 8.18 30.56
N ARG A 137 0.49 7.88 30.75
CA ARG A 137 0.92 6.73 31.53
C ARG A 137 1.60 7.18 32.82
N ARG A 138 1.41 6.40 33.86
CA ARG A 138 2.11 6.53 35.13
C ARG A 138 3.56 6.05 34.99
N ASP A 139 4.38 6.32 36.03
CA ASP A 139 5.78 5.87 36.09
C ASP A 139 5.96 4.34 35.97
N ASP A 140 4.92 3.56 36.30
CA ASP A 140 4.88 2.10 36.15
C ASP A 140 4.43 1.62 34.77
N GLY A 141 4.14 2.55 33.85
CA GLY A 141 3.70 2.26 32.48
C GLY A 141 2.20 1.96 32.35
N THR A 142 1.41 1.98 33.43
CA THR A 142 -0.04 1.78 33.36
C THR A 142 -0.76 3.06 32.94
N PRO A 143 -1.91 2.97 32.22
CA PRO A 143 -2.72 4.14 31.91
C PRO A 143 -3.22 4.87 33.15
N ASP A 144 -3.37 6.19 33.08
CA ASP A 144 -3.93 6.97 34.19
C ASP A 144 -5.42 6.65 34.32
N PRO A 145 -5.89 6.13 35.51
CA PRO A 145 -7.27 5.73 35.72
C PRO A 145 -8.27 6.90 35.79
N GLY A 146 -7.79 8.14 35.74
CA GLY A 146 -8.64 9.33 35.68
C GLY A 146 -9.18 9.67 34.30
N VAL A 147 -8.82 8.89 33.25
CA VAL A 147 -9.25 9.12 31.89
C VAL A 147 -10.18 8.00 31.44
N GLU A 148 -11.39 8.35 31.03
CA GLU A 148 -12.43 7.39 30.59
C GLU A 148 -12.29 6.96 29.12
N ASP A 149 -11.31 7.52 28.38
CA ASP A 149 -11.10 7.23 26.98
C ASP A 149 -10.51 5.81 26.76
N VAL A 150 -10.69 5.26 25.56
CA VAL A 150 -10.09 3.99 25.17
C VAL A 150 -8.58 4.19 24.95
N ASP A 151 -7.76 3.44 25.68
CA ASP A 151 -6.31 3.46 25.49
C ASP A 151 -5.92 2.71 24.22
N GLY A 152 -5.41 3.43 23.25
CA GLY A 152 -5.04 2.84 21.96
C GLY A 152 -4.42 3.85 20.99
N PRO A 153 -4.27 3.49 19.71
CA PRO A 153 -3.96 4.45 18.67
C PRO A 153 -5.11 5.47 18.53
N TRP A 154 -4.82 6.59 17.88
CA TRP A 154 -5.84 7.56 17.57
C TRP A 154 -6.90 7.00 16.62
N ILE A 155 -8.17 7.11 17.00
CA ILE A 155 -9.33 6.96 16.12
C ILE A 155 -10.18 8.20 16.32
N VAL A 156 -10.25 9.07 15.34
CA VAL A 156 -10.91 10.39 15.45
C VAL A 156 -12.03 10.51 14.44
N LEU A 157 -13.23 10.78 14.94
CA LEU A 157 -14.39 11.14 14.13
C LEU A 157 -14.44 12.67 13.96
N LEU A 158 -14.59 13.13 12.73
CA LEU A 158 -14.77 14.53 12.34
C LEU A 158 -16.20 14.68 11.83
N GLU A 159 -17.08 15.39 12.57
CA GLU A 159 -18.53 15.32 12.31
C GLU A 159 -18.95 16.10 11.05
N ASP A 160 -18.54 17.33 10.89
CA ASP A 160 -18.97 18.20 9.79
C ASP A 160 -17.82 18.40 8.78
N PHE A 161 -17.24 17.29 8.30
CA PHE A 161 -16.05 17.33 7.47
C PHE A 161 -16.34 17.70 6.02
N ILE A 162 -17.41 17.17 5.43
CA ILE A 162 -17.86 17.51 4.06
C ILE A 162 -19.31 17.93 4.06
N THR A 163 -19.66 18.80 3.11
CA THR A 163 -21.03 19.22 2.86
C THR A 163 -21.84 18.17 2.11
N ASN A 164 -23.16 18.33 2.11
CA ASN A 164 -24.03 17.47 1.30
C ASN A 164 -23.73 17.60 -0.21
N GLU A 165 -23.41 18.80 -0.68
CA GLU A 165 -23.06 19.07 -2.08
C GLU A 165 -21.77 18.34 -2.47
N GLU A 166 -20.74 18.38 -1.63
CA GLU A 166 -19.47 17.70 -1.85
C GLU A 166 -19.68 16.17 -1.86
N ALA A 167 -20.48 15.63 -0.95
CA ALA A 167 -20.80 14.21 -0.91
C ALA A 167 -21.56 13.76 -2.17
N ASP A 168 -22.56 14.54 -2.63
CA ASP A 168 -23.31 14.24 -3.86
C ASP A 168 -22.40 14.30 -5.09
N ALA A 169 -21.48 15.28 -5.17
CA ALA A 169 -20.52 15.40 -6.25
C ALA A 169 -19.60 14.17 -6.32
N MET A 170 -19.08 13.70 -5.18
CA MET A 170 -18.23 12.50 -5.13
C MET A 170 -18.98 11.23 -5.53
N ILE A 171 -20.24 11.06 -5.11
CA ILE A 171 -21.10 9.94 -5.54
C ILE A 171 -21.32 10.00 -7.05
N ALA A 172 -21.63 11.19 -7.59
CA ALA A 172 -21.85 11.40 -9.01
C ALA A 172 -20.57 11.12 -9.83
N ALA A 173 -19.40 11.55 -9.34
CA ALA A 173 -18.12 11.28 -9.95
C ALA A 173 -17.86 9.76 -10.07
N GLY A 174 -18.07 8.99 -9.01
CA GLY A 174 -17.95 7.54 -9.03
C GLY A 174 -18.90 6.87 -10.05
N HIS A 175 -20.14 7.35 -10.13
CA HIS A 175 -21.09 6.85 -11.14
C HIS A 175 -20.70 7.22 -12.58
N SER A 176 -20.12 8.40 -12.79
CA SER A 176 -19.73 8.85 -14.13
C SER A 176 -18.55 8.04 -14.70
N LYS A 177 -17.59 7.68 -13.84
CA LYS A 177 -16.44 6.84 -14.23
C LYS A 177 -16.79 5.35 -14.27
N GLY A 178 -17.74 4.92 -13.46
CA GLY A 178 -18.15 3.53 -13.26
C GLY A 178 -17.51 2.90 -12.05
N TYR A 179 -18.25 2.01 -11.39
CA TYR A 179 -17.77 1.21 -10.27
C TYR A 179 -17.42 -0.19 -10.76
N GLU A 180 -16.18 -0.61 -10.50
CA GLU A 180 -15.66 -1.93 -10.79
C GLU A 180 -15.48 -2.73 -9.50
N ARG A 181 -15.36 -4.06 -9.60
CA ARG A 181 -15.08 -4.91 -8.47
C ARG A 181 -13.80 -4.45 -7.77
N SER A 182 -13.86 -4.28 -6.46
CA SER A 182 -12.65 -3.95 -5.69
C SER A 182 -11.73 -5.16 -5.59
N ALA A 183 -10.44 -4.93 -5.80
CA ALA A 183 -9.39 -5.91 -5.58
C ALA A 183 -8.51 -5.52 -4.39
N ASP A 184 -7.86 -6.51 -3.79
CA ASP A 184 -6.79 -6.35 -2.83
C ASP A 184 -5.43 -6.48 -3.54
N VAL A 185 -4.35 -6.17 -2.84
CA VAL A 185 -2.99 -6.47 -3.32
C VAL A 185 -2.78 -7.97 -3.27
N GLY A 186 -2.64 -8.58 -4.44
CA GLY A 186 -2.49 -10.01 -4.61
C GLY A 186 -1.04 -10.50 -4.51
N VAL A 187 -0.75 -11.54 -5.27
CA VAL A 187 0.57 -12.17 -5.27
C VAL A 187 1.59 -11.26 -5.96
N GLU A 188 2.76 -11.14 -5.35
CA GLU A 188 3.88 -10.43 -5.96
C GLU A 188 4.46 -11.21 -7.12
N ASN A 189 4.53 -10.56 -8.27
CA ASN A 189 5.18 -11.06 -9.47
C ASN A 189 6.73 -11.06 -9.31
N PRO A 190 7.44 -11.85 -10.12
CA PRO A 190 8.91 -11.86 -10.10
C PRO A 190 9.57 -10.50 -10.35
N ASP A 191 8.91 -9.59 -11.06
CA ASP A 191 9.37 -8.23 -11.35
C ASP A 191 9.09 -7.23 -10.21
N GLY A 192 8.48 -7.68 -9.12
CA GLY A 192 8.13 -6.84 -7.96
C GLY A 192 6.82 -6.06 -8.14
N THR A 193 6.07 -6.30 -9.21
CA THR A 193 4.69 -5.84 -9.35
C THR A 193 3.74 -6.78 -8.62
N PHE A 194 2.52 -6.35 -8.39
CA PHE A 194 1.49 -7.15 -7.70
C PHE A 194 0.31 -7.36 -8.62
N GLU A 195 -0.27 -8.56 -8.57
CA GLU A 195 -1.55 -8.84 -9.22
C GLU A 195 -2.69 -8.26 -8.38
N ASP A 196 -3.80 -7.92 -9.05
CA ASP A 196 -5.05 -7.65 -8.36
C ASP A 196 -5.66 -8.96 -7.86
N ASP A 197 -6.03 -9.01 -6.57
CA ASP A 197 -6.68 -10.15 -5.96
C ASP A 197 -8.16 -9.85 -5.70
N GLU A 198 -9.01 -10.28 -6.64
CA GLU A 198 -10.46 -10.31 -6.45
C GLU A 198 -10.84 -11.54 -5.63
N ASN A 199 -11.02 -11.37 -4.33
CA ASN A 199 -11.34 -12.45 -3.42
C ASN A 199 -12.70 -12.24 -2.71
N ASP A 200 -13.16 -13.26 -2.00
CA ASP A 200 -14.41 -13.20 -1.26
C ASP A 200 -14.32 -12.34 0.02
N GLY A 201 -13.13 -11.94 0.43
CA GLY A 201 -12.90 -11.09 1.61
C GLY A 201 -13.31 -9.64 1.39
N ARG A 202 -13.31 -9.17 0.12
CA ARG A 202 -13.68 -7.82 -0.26
C ARG A 202 -14.73 -7.87 -1.35
N THR A 203 -16.00 -7.55 -1.03
CA THR A 203 -17.12 -7.68 -1.97
C THR A 203 -17.65 -6.36 -2.52
N SER A 204 -17.05 -5.23 -2.12
CA SER A 204 -17.39 -3.88 -2.61
C SER A 204 -17.04 -3.65 -4.06
N THR A 205 -17.49 -2.53 -4.58
CA THR A 205 -17.01 -1.95 -5.83
C THR A 205 -16.37 -0.59 -5.58
N ASN A 206 -15.41 -0.20 -6.40
CA ASN A 206 -14.73 1.09 -6.31
C ASN A 206 -14.60 1.79 -7.66
N SER A 207 -14.33 3.08 -7.58
CA SER A 207 -13.95 3.94 -8.70
C SER A 207 -12.86 4.89 -8.25
N TRP A 208 -11.79 5.02 -9.01
CA TRP A 208 -10.71 5.94 -8.68
C TRP A 208 -11.00 7.34 -9.19
N CYS A 209 -10.95 8.31 -8.29
CA CYS A 209 -11.18 9.71 -8.56
C CYS A 209 -9.84 10.40 -8.83
N ASP A 210 -9.41 10.36 -10.09
CA ASP A 210 -8.13 10.92 -10.56
C ASP A 210 -8.10 12.46 -10.51
N VAL A 211 -7.03 13.04 -11.06
CA VAL A 211 -6.83 14.50 -11.03
C VAL A 211 -7.96 15.23 -11.73
N GLU A 212 -8.32 14.83 -12.96
CA GLU A 212 -9.34 15.51 -13.77
C GLU A 212 -10.73 15.41 -13.12
N LEU A 213 -11.06 14.26 -12.55
CA LEU A 213 -12.38 13.98 -11.99
C LEU A 213 -12.58 14.56 -10.59
N CYS A 214 -11.51 14.62 -9.79
CA CYS A 214 -11.58 15.05 -8.39
C CYS A 214 -10.81 16.33 -8.10
N GLN A 215 -9.52 16.35 -8.39
CA GLN A 215 -8.68 17.45 -7.94
C GLN A 215 -8.98 18.75 -8.69
N ASP A 216 -9.29 18.66 -9.98
CA ASP A 216 -9.66 19.81 -10.84
C ASP A 216 -11.15 20.14 -10.76
N ASP A 217 -11.98 19.28 -10.14
CA ASP A 217 -13.40 19.56 -9.95
C ASP A 217 -13.60 20.70 -8.91
N PRO A 218 -14.39 21.72 -9.23
CA PRO A 218 -14.56 22.88 -8.35
C PRO A 218 -15.26 22.59 -7.02
N VAL A 219 -15.95 21.44 -6.90
CA VAL A 219 -16.65 21.03 -5.68
C VAL A 219 -15.81 20.02 -4.90
N ILE A 220 -15.20 19.04 -5.57
CA ILE A 220 -14.43 17.95 -4.93
C ILE A 220 -13.00 18.40 -4.62
N GLY A 221 -12.36 19.20 -5.47
CA GLY A 221 -10.99 19.70 -5.25
C GLY A 221 -10.76 20.33 -3.87
N PRO A 222 -11.67 21.20 -3.38
CA PRO A 222 -11.61 21.74 -2.03
C PRO A 222 -11.62 20.68 -0.91
N VAL A 223 -12.21 19.50 -1.13
CA VAL A 223 -12.16 18.37 -0.16
C VAL A 223 -10.77 17.78 -0.12
N VAL A 224 -10.12 17.58 -1.27
CA VAL A 224 -8.72 17.08 -1.36
C VAL A 224 -7.77 18.00 -0.60
N GLU A 225 -7.88 19.30 -0.83
CA GLU A 225 -7.09 20.32 -0.12
C GLU A 225 -7.38 20.34 1.39
N ARG A 226 -8.63 20.13 1.78
CA ARG A 226 -9.06 20.07 3.18
C ARG A 226 -8.45 18.89 3.90
N ILE A 227 -8.38 17.72 3.25
CA ILE A 227 -7.73 16.52 3.79
C ILE A 227 -6.26 16.81 4.09
N ALA A 228 -5.53 17.38 3.13
CA ALA A 228 -4.13 17.76 3.32
C ALA A 228 -3.96 18.82 4.44
N ALA A 229 -4.84 19.83 4.48
CA ALA A 229 -4.77 20.89 5.47
C ALA A 229 -5.06 20.41 6.91
N VAL A 230 -6.04 19.50 7.11
CA VAL A 230 -6.38 18.98 8.45
C VAL A 230 -5.28 18.07 8.98
N THR A 231 -4.73 17.22 8.14
CA THR A 231 -3.63 16.32 8.50
C THR A 231 -2.27 17.03 8.56
N GLY A 232 -2.14 18.23 7.97
CA GLY A 232 -0.86 18.94 7.89
C GLY A 232 0.11 18.30 6.91
N THR A 233 -0.42 17.54 5.95
CA THR A 233 0.35 16.91 4.86
C THR A 233 0.24 17.75 3.58
N ARG A 234 0.84 17.28 2.50
CA ARG A 234 0.65 17.86 1.16
C ARG A 234 -0.33 16.98 0.38
N VAL A 235 -1.06 17.55 -0.58
CA VAL A 235 -1.92 16.78 -1.50
C VAL A 235 -1.14 15.63 -2.16
N ASN A 236 0.10 15.87 -2.54
CA ASN A 236 0.96 14.86 -3.18
C ASN A 236 1.38 13.70 -2.26
N ASN A 237 1.15 13.79 -0.95
CA ASN A 237 1.32 12.64 -0.06
C ASN A 237 0.15 11.65 -0.15
N SER A 238 -0.96 12.01 -0.78
CA SER A 238 -2.15 11.17 -0.86
C SER A 238 -2.25 10.46 -2.20
N GLU A 239 -2.72 9.23 -2.17
CA GLU A 239 -3.22 8.53 -3.35
C GLU A 239 -4.40 9.27 -3.98
N HIS A 240 -4.82 8.86 -5.17
CA HIS A 240 -6.12 9.25 -5.69
C HIS A 240 -7.22 8.78 -4.75
N ILE A 241 -8.27 9.58 -4.56
CA ILE A 241 -9.40 9.18 -3.72
C ILE A 241 -10.06 7.94 -4.32
N GLN A 242 -10.19 6.89 -3.51
CA GLN A 242 -10.93 5.69 -3.88
C GLN A 242 -12.38 5.84 -3.45
N LEU A 243 -13.29 6.06 -4.40
CA LEU A 243 -14.73 6.08 -4.18
C LEU A 243 -15.25 4.65 -4.06
N LEU A 244 -16.00 4.36 -3.00
CA LEU A 244 -16.47 3.03 -2.65
C LEU A 244 -17.99 2.95 -2.67
N ARG A 245 -18.50 1.81 -3.13
CA ARG A 245 -19.92 1.48 -3.09
C ARG A 245 -20.11 0.06 -2.59
N TYR A 246 -21.02 -0.08 -1.60
CA TYR A 246 -21.42 -1.37 -1.03
C TYR A 246 -22.94 -1.52 -1.16
N GLU A 247 -23.38 -2.59 -1.81
CA GLU A 247 -24.76 -3.02 -1.88
C GLU A 247 -25.14 -3.89 -0.69
N PRO A 248 -26.44 -4.18 -0.46
CA PRO A 248 -26.85 -5.10 0.59
C PRO A 248 -26.14 -6.45 0.52
N GLY A 249 -25.58 -6.89 1.64
CA GLY A 249 -24.77 -8.09 1.76
C GLY A 249 -23.28 -7.89 1.48
N GLN A 250 -22.86 -6.77 0.90
CA GLN A 250 -21.45 -6.49 0.64
C GLN A 250 -20.72 -5.98 1.89
N TYR A 251 -19.45 -6.33 1.97
CA TYR A 251 -18.56 -6.07 3.11
C TYR A 251 -17.10 -6.05 2.67
N TYR A 252 -16.22 -5.69 3.60
CA TYR A 252 -14.79 -5.92 3.50
C TYR A 252 -14.31 -6.50 4.83
N GLN A 253 -13.76 -7.72 4.81
CA GLN A 253 -13.25 -8.43 5.98
C GLN A 253 -12.16 -7.64 6.69
N GLN A 254 -11.80 -8.08 7.89
CA GLN A 254 -10.72 -7.50 8.68
C GLN A 254 -9.42 -7.46 7.88
N HIS A 255 -8.88 -6.26 7.73
CA HIS A 255 -7.67 -5.97 6.96
C HIS A 255 -6.94 -4.78 7.58
N HIS A 256 -5.81 -4.46 6.99
CA HIS A 256 -5.00 -3.31 7.34
C HIS A 256 -4.66 -2.51 6.09
N ASP A 257 -4.67 -1.17 6.19
CA ASP A 257 -4.33 -0.31 5.05
C ASP A 257 -2.82 -0.20 4.77
N TYR A 258 -1.98 -0.55 5.76
CA TYR A 258 -0.52 -0.55 5.61
C TYR A 258 -0.08 -1.60 4.60
N ILE A 259 0.74 -1.20 3.63
CA ILE A 259 1.28 -2.06 2.59
C ILE A 259 2.76 -2.30 2.85
N GLU A 260 3.13 -3.54 3.20
CA GLU A 260 4.47 -3.87 3.67
C GLU A 260 5.56 -3.69 2.61
N TYR A 261 5.27 -3.93 1.33
CA TYR A 261 6.27 -3.81 0.27
C TYR A 261 6.65 -2.35 -0.05
N GLN A 262 5.83 -1.37 0.35
CA GLN A 262 6.10 0.05 0.14
C GLN A 262 7.15 0.62 1.11
N GLN A 263 7.50 -0.15 2.15
CA GLN A 263 8.56 0.24 3.08
C GLN A 263 9.90 0.42 2.34
N GLY A 264 10.52 1.58 2.48
CA GLY A 264 11.77 1.92 1.80
C GLY A 264 11.62 2.37 0.34
N LEU A 265 10.40 2.42 -0.22
CA LEU A 265 10.13 3.02 -1.52
C LEU A 265 9.93 4.54 -1.44
N PRO A 266 10.08 5.28 -2.58
CA PRO A 266 9.91 6.73 -2.60
C PRO A 266 8.52 7.22 -2.21
N CYS A 267 7.48 6.43 -2.41
CA CYS A 267 6.12 6.73 -1.93
C CYS A 267 6.01 6.70 -0.41
N GLY A 268 6.85 5.91 0.26
CA GLY A 268 6.67 5.56 1.67
C GLY A 268 5.41 4.71 1.89
N VAL A 269 5.17 4.31 3.13
CA VAL A 269 4.01 3.50 3.51
C VAL A 269 2.74 4.35 3.66
N ARG A 270 1.56 3.75 3.52
CA ARG A 270 0.29 4.36 3.95
C ARG A 270 0.33 4.58 5.46
N MET A 271 0.48 5.82 5.86
CA MET A 271 0.67 6.24 7.25
C MET A 271 -0.65 6.55 7.95
N LEU A 272 -1.59 7.17 7.22
CA LEU A 272 -2.91 7.59 7.71
C LEU A 272 -3.98 7.19 6.70
N THR A 273 -5.15 6.86 7.22
CA THR A 273 -6.38 6.75 6.44
C THR A 273 -7.40 7.76 6.93
N LEU A 274 -7.96 8.53 6.00
CA LEU A 274 -9.12 9.36 6.22
C LEU A 274 -10.27 8.82 5.36
N PHE A 275 -11.28 8.25 6.03
CA PHE A 275 -12.45 7.66 5.39
C PHE A 275 -13.65 8.62 5.47
N LEU A 276 -14.22 8.95 4.31
CA LEU A 276 -15.40 9.81 4.21
C LEU A 276 -16.68 8.97 4.11
N TYR A 277 -17.70 9.29 4.90
CA TYR A 277 -19.04 8.76 4.75
C TYR A 277 -19.89 9.70 3.89
N LEU A 278 -20.20 9.26 2.65
CA LEU A 278 -20.87 10.11 1.66
C LEU A 278 -22.39 10.08 1.79
N ASN A 279 -22.95 9.09 2.50
CA ASN A 279 -24.37 8.99 2.79
C ASN A 279 -24.63 8.30 4.13
N ASP A 280 -25.86 8.44 4.62
CA ASP A 280 -26.39 7.62 5.68
C ASP A 280 -26.75 6.23 5.15
N VAL A 281 -26.62 5.20 5.98
CA VAL A 281 -27.00 3.82 5.65
C VAL A 281 -28.17 3.42 6.55
N GLU A 282 -29.23 2.84 5.98
CA GLU A 282 -30.43 2.49 6.73
C GLU A 282 -30.15 1.45 7.82
N GLU A 283 -29.30 0.43 7.51
CA GLU A 283 -28.94 -0.61 8.48
C GLU A 283 -27.63 -1.30 8.08
N GLY A 284 -26.72 -1.48 9.04
CA GLY A 284 -25.40 -2.10 8.82
C GLY A 284 -24.37 -1.14 8.24
N GLY A 285 -23.35 -1.66 7.57
CA GLY A 285 -22.32 -0.90 6.87
C GLY A 285 -21.33 -0.15 7.78
N GLY A 286 -21.30 -0.44 9.09
CA GLY A 286 -20.37 0.19 10.03
C GLY A 286 -18.90 -0.10 9.71
N THR A 287 -17.99 0.76 10.18
CA THR A 287 -16.54 0.51 10.21
C THR A 287 -16.17 0.06 11.61
N ARG A 288 -15.61 -1.16 11.74
CA ARG A 288 -15.25 -1.75 13.04
C ARG A 288 -13.75 -1.91 13.19
N PHE A 289 -13.23 -1.56 14.36
CA PHE A 289 -11.86 -1.82 14.80
C PHE A 289 -11.91 -2.93 15.89
N PRO A 290 -11.69 -4.19 15.51
CA PRO A 290 -11.89 -5.31 16.44
C PRO A 290 -10.99 -5.29 17.67
N PHE A 291 -9.75 -4.83 17.54
CA PHE A 291 -8.79 -4.75 18.65
C PHE A 291 -9.11 -3.66 19.67
N LEU A 292 -9.95 -2.70 19.31
CA LEU A 292 -10.33 -1.57 20.16
C LEU A 292 -11.79 -1.67 20.62
N ASP A 293 -12.57 -2.64 20.12
CA ASP A 293 -14.01 -2.79 20.32
C ASP A 293 -14.81 -1.53 19.93
N ILE A 294 -14.36 -0.84 18.88
CA ILE A 294 -14.97 0.38 18.35
C ILE A 294 -15.72 0.06 17.06
N THR A 295 -16.97 0.54 16.95
CA THR A 295 -17.74 0.49 15.70
C THR A 295 -18.35 1.86 15.41
N VAL A 296 -18.04 2.40 14.23
CA VAL A 296 -18.55 3.68 13.74
C VAL A 296 -19.62 3.44 12.69
N GLN A 297 -20.82 3.99 12.91
CA GLN A 297 -21.90 3.89 11.94
C GLN A 297 -21.77 4.95 10.85
N PRO A 298 -22.08 4.63 9.57
CA PRO A 298 -22.09 5.60 8.50
C PRO A 298 -23.04 6.76 8.80
N ARG A 299 -22.50 7.96 8.76
CA ARG A 299 -23.27 9.21 8.87
C ARG A 299 -22.74 10.19 7.82
N ARG A 300 -23.63 10.63 6.94
CA ARG A 300 -23.27 11.53 5.85
C ARG A 300 -22.59 12.79 6.37
N GLY A 301 -21.53 13.19 5.69
CA GLY A 301 -20.77 14.39 6.02
C GLY A 301 -19.66 14.19 7.04
N THR A 302 -19.57 13.02 7.66
CA THR A 302 -18.50 12.71 8.63
C THR A 302 -17.27 12.11 7.97
N ALA A 303 -16.11 12.29 8.61
CA ALA A 303 -14.87 11.60 8.28
C ALA A 303 -14.33 10.85 9.49
N LEU A 304 -13.71 9.70 9.24
CA LEU A 304 -13.03 8.91 10.26
C LEU A 304 -11.54 8.90 9.93
N LEU A 305 -10.69 9.31 10.86
CA LEU A 305 -9.25 9.43 10.68
C LEU A 305 -8.51 8.52 11.67
N TRP A 306 -7.58 7.70 11.15
CA TRP A 306 -6.75 6.83 11.98
C TRP A 306 -5.35 6.63 11.38
N PRO A 307 -4.32 6.32 12.21
CA PRO A 307 -3.01 5.94 11.72
C PRO A 307 -2.97 4.47 11.27
N SER A 308 -2.17 4.18 10.28
CA SER A 308 -1.82 2.81 9.87
C SER A 308 -0.43 2.40 10.38
N SER A 309 0.36 3.37 10.84
CA SER A 309 1.71 3.14 11.37
C SER A 309 1.88 3.66 12.79
N LEU A 310 2.97 3.24 13.44
CA LEU A 310 3.31 3.67 14.80
C LEU A 310 3.80 5.12 14.80
N ASP A 311 3.47 5.88 15.85
CA ASP A 311 3.94 7.25 16.00
C ASP A 311 5.45 7.32 16.32
N GLU A 312 5.96 6.32 17.03
CA GLU A 312 7.40 6.19 17.34
C GLU A 312 8.25 5.85 16.13
N ASP A 313 7.67 5.12 15.16
CA ASP A 313 8.29 4.76 13.90
C ASP A 313 7.24 4.75 12.77
N PRO A 314 7.11 5.87 12.03
CA PRO A 314 6.09 5.99 10.98
C PRO A 314 6.25 5.02 9.80
N GLU A 315 7.33 4.27 9.70
CA GLU A 315 7.52 3.20 8.71
C GLU A 315 7.13 1.81 9.25
N GLU A 316 6.75 1.69 10.54
CA GLU A 316 6.32 0.43 11.15
C GLU A 316 4.79 0.37 11.33
N LYS A 317 4.21 -0.79 11.02
CA LYS A 317 2.76 -1.07 11.07
C LYS A 317 2.20 -1.05 12.49
N ASP A 318 1.13 -0.30 12.74
CA ASP A 318 0.35 -0.41 13.97
C ASP A 318 -0.79 -1.44 13.81
N LYS A 319 -0.56 -2.65 14.27
CA LYS A 319 -1.52 -3.77 14.15
C LYS A 319 -2.86 -3.52 14.86
N ARG A 320 -2.93 -2.55 15.79
CA ARG A 320 -4.15 -2.24 16.55
C ARG A 320 -5.20 -1.56 15.70
N THR A 321 -4.82 -1.01 14.54
CA THR A 321 -5.74 -0.32 13.61
C THR A 321 -6.24 -1.21 12.47
N GLU A 322 -6.09 -2.54 12.59
CA GLU A 322 -6.86 -3.45 11.74
C GLU A 322 -8.35 -3.17 11.88
N HIS A 323 -9.05 -3.14 10.76
CA HIS A 323 -10.44 -2.75 10.70
C HIS A 323 -11.20 -3.53 9.62
N GLU A 324 -12.52 -3.41 9.63
CA GLU A 324 -13.41 -4.05 8.67
C GLU A 324 -14.59 -3.14 8.31
N ALA A 325 -15.12 -3.30 7.12
CA ALA A 325 -16.41 -2.76 6.74
C ALA A 325 -17.48 -3.84 6.95
N LEU A 326 -18.31 -3.66 7.96
CA LEU A 326 -19.40 -4.58 8.28
C LEU A 326 -20.41 -4.65 7.13
N PRO A 327 -21.11 -5.79 6.95
CA PRO A 327 -22.10 -5.94 5.90
C PRO A 327 -23.15 -4.84 5.92
N VAL A 328 -23.47 -4.30 4.74
CA VAL A 328 -24.68 -3.49 4.57
C VAL A 328 -25.88 -4.43 4.64
N ILE A 329 -26.83 -4.15 5.53
CA ILE A 329 -28.04 -4.98 5.67
C ILE A 329 -29.16 -4.39 4.82
N ARG A 330 -29.32 -3.07 4.85
CA ARG A 330 -30.33 -2.36 4.07
C ARG A 330 -29.84 -0.98 3.62
N GLY A 331 -30.17 -0.61 2.39
CA GLY A 331 -29.69 0.59 1.73
C GLY A 331 -28.41 0.33 0.94
N ILE A 332 -27.73 1.39 0.54
CA ILE A 332 -26.43 1.37 -0.15
C ILE A 332 -25.48 2.23 0.66
N LYS A 333 -24.24 1.78 0.88
CA LYS A 333 -23.19 2.58 1.49
C LYS A 333 -22.32 3.16 0.39
N TYR A 334 -22.13 4.49 0.41
CA TYR A 334 -21.11 5.19 -0.33
C TYR A 334 -20.08 5.75 0.65
N GLY A 335 -18.81 5.56 0.33
CA GLY A 335 -17.69 6.09 1.09
C GLY A 335 -16.53 6.45 0.20
N ALA A 336 -15.50 7.05 0.78
CA ALA A 336 -14.28 7.35 0.05
C ALA A 336 -13.06 7.20 0.96
N ASN A 337 -12.04 6.48 0.48
CA ASN A 337 -10.74 6.40 1.12
C ASN A 337 -9.82 7.50 0.59
N ALA A 338 -9.15 8.19 1.51
CA ALA A 338 -7.96 8.97 1.25
C ALA A 338 -6.81 8.34 2.04
N TRP A 339 -5.93 7.65 1.37
CA TRP A 339 -4.71 7.10 1.95
C TRP A 339 -3.57 8.10 1.82
N ILE A 340 -2.91 8.39 2.94
CA ILE A 340 -1.87 9.39 3.04
C ILE A 340 -0.56 8.68 3.39
N HIS A 341 0.44 8.90 2.54
CA HIS A 341 1.75 8.27 2.65
C HIS A 341 2.73 9.11 3.48
N THR A 342 3.75 8.43 4.00
CA THR A 342 4.84 9.09 4.72
C THR A 342 5.64 10.05 3.83
N ARG A 343 5.63 9.85 2.49
CA ARG A 343 6.41 10.59 1.49
C ARG A 343 5.54 11.06 0.33
N ASN A 344 6.15 11.68 -0.68
CA ASN A 344 5.48 12.14 -1.90
C ASN A 344 5.04 10.96 -2.77
N TYR A 345 3.79 10.54 -2.60
CA TYR A 345 3.20 9.42 -3.34
C TYR A 345 3.10 9.71 -4.85
N ARG A 346 2.62 10.93 -5.22
CA ARG A 346 2.35 11.28 -6.62
C ARG A 346 3.58 11.23 -7.50
N GLU A 347 4.69 11.78 -7.02
CA GLU A 347 5.96 11.71 -7.74
C GLU A 347 6.47 10.27 -7.89
N ALA A 348 6.26 9.45 -6.86
CA ALA A 348 6.60 8.03 -6.94
C ALA A 348 5.71 7.29 -7.94
N GLU A 349 4.41 7.57 -7.96
CA GLU A 349 3.45 7.00 -8.91
C GLU A 349 3.79 7.38 -10.37
N GLU A 350 4.10 8.64 -10.64
CA GLU A 350 4.53 9.12 -11.96
C GLU A 350 5.80 8.43 -12.48
N ASN A 351 6.62 7.91 -11.57
CA ASN A 351 7.87 7.21 -11.87
C ASN A 351 7.76 5.67 -11.74
N ASP A 352 6.56 5.11 -11.64
CA ASP A 352 6.30 3.68 -11.41
C ASP A 352 7.02 3.12 -10.16
N CYS A 353 7.12 3.91 -9.09
CA CYS A 353 7.86 3.61 -7.86
C CYS A 353 6.95 3.52 -6.60
N THR A 354 5.72 3.05 -6.77
CA THR A 354 4.73 2.86 -5.69
C THR A 354 4.53 1.42 -5.28
#